data_530df7cb6317c6d4fe36c014a8f0ecb3
#
_entry.id   530df7cb6317c6d4fe36c014a8f0ecb3
#
_cell.length_a   1.000
_cell.length_b   1.000
_cell.length_c   1.000
_cell.angle_alpha   90.00
_cell.angle_beta   90.00
_cell.angle_gamma   90.00
#
_symmetry.space_group_name_H-M   'P 1'
#
loop_
_entity.id
_entity.type
_entity.pdbx_description
1 polymer ?
#
loop_
_entity_poly.entity_id
_entity_poly.type
_entity_poly.pdbx_seq_one_letter_code
_entity_poly.pdbx_strand_id
1 'polypeptide(L)'
;MLTNHMQFEFPAPIMQNAYFKDSTTILVRLEDASVYQSSNEGFTWNRLFPDETILAFYHHPFTSDRAYLITNTGKFFYTTDTGRSWNHQNAPNPPNTFGAQVLHFSPENSDWIIWTGDEGCGGGANNCHAEAHFSRDNGRKWTLLESYVRNCAWARDKSLLVDPSQILCESYRDKSGSQRFFQMGSNPLQLIGGSNFYTNKFKIFDDVVGFTKFSEYLIVAEVKKIMFVCDCVS
;
A
#
# COMPACT_ATOMS: atom_id res chain seq x y z
N MET A 1 32.24 -10.24 33.10
CA MET A 1 32.10 -9.84 31.72
C MET A 1 31.68 -8.39 31.69
N LEU A 2 32.52 -7.49 31.19
CA LEU A 2 32.15 -6.11 30.95
C LEU A 2 31.28 -6.09 29.69
N THR A 3 30.00 -5.85 29.84
CA THR A 3 29.12 -5.56 28.71
C THR A 3 29.45 -4.17 28.20
N ASN A 4 30.09 -4.09 27.02
CA ASN A 4 30.27 -2.81 26.34
C ASN A 4 28.87 -2.34 25.89
N HIS A 5 28.29 -1.40 26.59
CA HIS A 5 27.12 -0.68 26.17
C HIS A 5 27.54 0.39 25.16
N MET A 6 27.21 0.18 23.89
CA MET A 6 27.30 1.25 22.91
C MET A 6 25.94 1.95 22.84
N GLN A 7 25.97 3.27 22.96
CA GLN A 7 24.79 4.12 22.85
C GLN A 7 24.95 5.00 21.62
N PHE A 8 23.92 5.01 20.77
CA PHE A 8 23.80 5.95 19.67
C PHE A 8 22.61 6.86 19.95
N GLU A 9 22.79 8.15 19.84
CA GLU A 9 21.75 9.15 20.07
C GLU A 9 21.22 9.65 18.71
N PHE A 10 19.94 9.43 18.47
CA PHE A 10 19.26 9.95 17.28
C PHE A 10 18.82 11.39 17.50
N PRO A 11 18.77 12.22 16.43
CA PRO A 11 18.35 13.63 16.53
C PRO A 11 16.86 13.82 16.86
N ALA A 12 16.03 12.77 16.68
CA ALA A 12 14.60 12.78 16.95
C ALA A 12 14.12 11.39 17.42
N PRO A 13 12.92 11.28 18.03
CA PRO A 13 12.36 10.01 18.46
C PRO A 13 12.17 9.00 17.32
N ILE A 14 12.37 7.72 17.63
CA ILE A 14 12.12 6.62 16.68
C ILE A 14 10.62 6.40 16.58
N MET A 15 10.06 6.54 15.37
CA MET A 15 8.65 6.29 15.06
C MET A 15 8.42 4.90 14.51
N GLN A 16 9.41 4.33 13.82
CA GLN A 16 9.27 3.03 13.16
C GLN A 16 10.64 2.35 13.08
N ASN A 17 10.67 1.04 13.25
CA ASN A 17 11.87 0.24 13.06
C ASN A 17 11.57 -1.03 12.28
N ALA A 18 12.58 -1.59 11.61
CA ALA A 18 12.51 -2.89 10.97
C ALA A 18 13.86 -3.59 11.02
N TYR A 19 13.78 -4.92 11.17
CA TYR A 19 14.91 -5.83 11.14
C TYR A 19 14.73 -6.78 9.95
N PHE A 20 15.76 -6.94 9.17
CA PHE A 20 15.77 -7.97 8.15
C PHE A 20 16.13 -9.31 8.78
N LYS A 21 15.33 -10.33 8.48
CA LYS A 21 15.59 -11.69 8.98
C LYS A 21 16.95 -12.19 8.46
N ASP A 22 17.72 -12.86 9.31
CA ASP A 22 19.03 -13.42 9.00
C ASP A 22 20.05 -12.37 8.48
N SER A 23 19.93 -11.12 8.96
CA SER A 23 20.79 -10.00 8.59
C SER A 23 21.12 -9.15 9.80
N THR A 24 22.26 -8.47 9.74
CA THR A 24 22.68 -7.47 10.73
C THR A 24 22.12 -6.06 10.45
N THR A 25 21.29 -5.94 9.40
CA THR A 25 20.75 -4.66 8.97
C THR A 25 19.51 -4.28 9.78
N ILE A 26 19.48 -3.06 10.27
CA ILE A 26 18.37 -2.44 10.98
C ILE A 26 18.05 -1.13 10.29
N LEU A 27 16.75 -0.88 10.09
CA LEU A 27 16.23 0.42 9.63
C LEU A 27 15.45 1.08 10.75
N VAL A 28 15.62 2.39 10.92
CA VAL A 28 14.79 3.21 11.80
C VAL A 28 14.34 4.46 11.06
N ARG A 29 13.06 4.82 11.23
CA ARG A 29 12.49 6.09 10.79
C ARG A 29 12.19 6.94 12.02
N LEU A 30 12.61 8.19 11.98
CA LEU A 30 12.44 9.14 13.07
C LEU A 30 11.19 10.02 12.83
N GLU A 31 10.81 10.76 13.86
CA GLU A 31 9.71 11.72 13.84
C GLU A 31 9.92 12.84 12.82
N ASP A 32 11.16 13.26 12.61
CA ASP A 32 11.55 14.27 11.62
C ASP A 32 11.56 13.73 10.17
N ALA A 33 11.00 12.55 9.95
CA ALA A 33 10.95 11.85 8.66
C ALA A 33 12.32 11.43 8.08
N SER A 34 13.40 11.52 8.86
CA SER A 34 14.70 10.96 8.48
C SER A 34 14.72 9.44 8.69
N VAL A 35 15.51 8.75 7.87
CA VAL A 35 15.72 7.30 7.97
C VAL A 35 17.19 7.00 8.16
N TYR A 36 17.48 6.12 9.10
CA TYR A 36 18.82 5.63 9.38
C TYR A 36 18.89 4.13 9.19
N GLN A 37 20.04 3.69 8.72
CA GLN A 37 20.39 2.28 8.55
C GLN A 37 21.63 1.94 9.35
N SER A 38 21.57 0.83 10.06
CA SER A 38 22.73 0.13 10.57
C SER A 38 22.94 -1.15 9.76
N SER A 39 24.15 -1.49 9.44
CA SER A 39 24.54 -2.76 8.79
C SER A 39 25.31 -3.70 9.73
N ASN A 40 25.37 -3.36 11.03
CA ASN A 40 26.17 -4.06 12.03
C ASN A 40 25.46 -4.09 13.40
N GLU A 41 24.19 -4.49 13.40
CA GLU A 41 23.40 -4.70 14.63
C GLU A 41 23.24 -3.47 15.52
N GLY A 42 23.30 -2.26 14.92
CA GLY A 42 23.13 -1.00 15.64
C GLY A 42 24.41 -0.38 16.19
N PHE A 43 25.58 -0.94 15.93
CA PHE A 43 26.85 -0.37 16.37
C PHE A 43 27.18 0.95 15.69
N THR A 44 26.84 1.10 14.41
CA THR A 44 26.96 2.35 13.67
C THR A 44 25.72 2.60 12.83
N TRP A 45 25.42 3.89 12.58
CA TRP A 45 24.22 4.31 11.86
C TRP A 45 24.59 5.31 10.78
N ASN A 46 24.02 5.13 9.60
CA ASN A 46 24.14 6.04 8.48
C ASN A 46 22.75 6.58 8.11
N ARG A 47 22.63 7.88 7.92
CA ARG A 47 21.42 8.48 7.40
C ARG A 47 21.27 8.12 5.92
N LEU A 48 20.12 7.58 5.55
CA LEU A 48 19.75 7.31 4.17
C LEU A 48 19.07 8.55 3.57
N PHE A 49 19.38 8.85 2.31
CA PHE A 49 18.69 9.85 1.50
C PHE A 49 18.46 11.19 2.24
N PRO A 50 19.52 11.90 2.64
CA PRO A 50 19.42 13.08 3.50
C PRO A 50 18.61 14.23 2.88
N ASP A 51 18.48 14.27 1.55
CA ASP A 51 17.73 15.28 0.81
C ASP A 51 16.27 14.92 0.59
N GLU A 52 15.80 13.77 1.10
CA GLU A 52 14.44 13.27 0.91
C GLU A 52 13.66 13.25 2.22
N THR A 53 12.36 13.52 2.12
CA THR A 53 11.40 13.38 3.22
C THR A 53 10.72 12.02 3.11
N ILE A 54 10.97 11.12 4.04
CA ILE A 54 10.41 9.76 4.04
C ILE A 54 9.13 9.74 4.87
N LEU A 55 7.97 9.65 4.22
CA LEU A 55 6.66 9.61 4.88
C LEU A 55 6.41 8.29 5.61
N ALA A 56 6.80 7.19 4.99
CA ALA A 56 6.60 5.85 5.54
C ALA A 56 7.67 4.89 5.03
N PHE A 57 7.89 3.80 5.76
CA PHE A 57 8.54 2.65 5.17
C PHE A 57 7.70 1.37 5.34
N TYR A 58 7.83 0.48 4.39
CA TYR A 58 7.16 -0.82 4.38
C TYR A 58 8.21 -1.91 4.31
N HIS A 59 8.16 -2.84 5.25
CA HIS A 59 8.85 -4.12 5.12
C HIS A 59 7.96 -5.06 4.32
N HIS A 60 8.53 -5.80 3.37
CA HIS A 60 7.75 -6.72 2.54
C HIS A 60 7.24 -7.89 3.40
N PRO A 61 5.91 -8.10 3.48
CA PRO A 61 5.35 -9.05 4.45
C PRO A 61 5.60 -10.54 4.11
N PHE A 62 6.02 -10.83 2.88
CA PHE A 62 6.19 -12.21 2.39
C PHE A 62 7.63 -12.57 2.06
N THR A 63 8.55 -11.60 2.05
CA THR A 63 9.99 -11.81 1.84
C THR A 63 10.78 -11.00 2.83
N SER A 64 11.84 -11.58 3.38
CA SER A 64 12.60 -10.97 4.46
C SER A 64 13.73 -10.03 4.00
N ASP A 65 13.96 -9.94 2.70
CA ASP A 65 15.07 -9.21 2.09
C ASP A 65 14.69 -7.85 1.52
N ARG A 66 13.40 -7.46 1.57
CA ARG A 66 12.85 -6.28 0.89
C ARG A 66 12.26 -5.25 1.83
N ALA A 67 12.54 -3.99 1.54
CA ALA A 67 11.91 -2.83 2.16
C ALA A 67 11.74 -1.69 1.14
N TYR A 68 10.78 -0.82 1.42
CA TYR A 68 10.40 0.30 0.56
C TYR A 68 10.26 1.57 1.39
N LEU A 69 10.88 2.65 0.95
CA LEU A 69 10.83 3.97 1.58
C LEU A 69 10.06 4.91 0.68
N ILE A 70 8.95 5.45 1.17
CA ILE A 70 8.03 6.28 0.39
C ILE A 70 8.30 7.75 0.69
N THR A 71 8.56 8.55 -0.34
CA THR A 71 8.69 9.99 -0.20
C THR A 71 7.33 10.70 -0.38
N ASN A 72 7.30 11.99 -0.11
CA ASN A 72 6.11 12.82 -0.30
C ASN A 72 5.83 13.20 -1.78
N THR A 73 6.71 12.86 -2.72
CA THR A 73 6.61 13.27 -4.13
C THR A 73 6.18 12.14 -5.08
N GLY A 74 5.99 10.92 -4.57
CA GLY A 74 5.77 9.74 -5.41
C GLY A 74 7.06 9.01 -5.81
N LYS A 75 8.23 9.61 -5.62
CA LYS A 75 9.49 8.88 -5.67
C LYS A 75 9.55 7.91 -4.50
N PHE A 76 10.03 6.70 -4.71
CA PHE A 76 10.26 5.75 -3.63
C PHE A 76 11.56 5.00 -3.84
N PHE A 77 12.16 4.58 -2.74
CA PHE A 77 13.37 3.76 -2.73
C PHE A 77 13.00 2.36 -2.29
N TYR A 78 13.71 1.37 -2.82
CA TYR A 78 13.53 -0.01 -2.41
C TYR A 78 14.83 -0.78 -2.41
N THR A 79 14.90 -1.76 -1.53
CA THR A 79 15.96 -2.76 -1.48
C THR A 79 15.39 -4.16 -1.72
N THR A 80 16.18 -5.03 -2.32
CA THR A 80 15.90 -6.46 -2.52
C THR A 80 17.02 -7.34 -1.99
N ASP A 81 17.91 -6.77 -1.18
CA ASP A 81 19.11 -7.41 -0.67
C ASP A 81 19.42 -7.02 0.79
N THR A 82 18.37 -6.90 1.62
CA THR A 82 18.48 -6.55 3.04
C THR A 82 19.12 -5.19 3.31
N GLY A 83 18.95 -4.21 2.40
CA GLY A 83 19.50 -2.87 2.54
C GLY A 83 20.97 -2.73 2.14
N ARG A 84 21.57 -3.72 1.50
CA ARG A 84 22.95 -3.61 0.97
C ARG A 84 23.02 -2.63 -0.20
N SER A 85 21.99 -2.63 -1.03
CA SER A 85 21.82 -1.66 -2.10
C SER A 85 20.38 -1.11 -2.11
N TRP A 86 20.26 0.12 -2.62
CA TRP A 86 18.98 0.80 -2.77
C TRP A 86 18.80 1.28 -4.20
N ASN A 87 17.65 0.95 -4.77
CA ASN A 87 17.18 1.44 -6.06
C ASN A 87 16.06 2.45 -5.82
N HIS A 88 15.71 3.24 -6.84
CA HIS A 88 14.55 4.13 -6.78
C HIS A 88 13.70 4.03 -8.04
N GLN A 89 12.43 4.32 -7.89
CA GLN A 89 11.45 4.45 -8.96
C GLN A 89 10.50 5.62 -8.67
N ASN A 90 9.72 5.98 -9.68
CA ASN A 90 8.64 6.95 -9.54
C ASN A 90 7.30 6.25 -9.70
N ALA A 91 6.41 6.52 -8.77
CA ALA A 91 5.02 6.13 -8.88
C ALA A 91 4.28 7.08 -9.83
N PRO A 92 3.12 6.69 -10.35
CA PRO A 92 2.35 7.51 -11.30
C PRO A 92 1.89 8.85 -10.71
N ASN A 93 1.60 8.85 -9.41
CA ASN A 93 1.10 10.02 -8.67
C ASN A 93 1.64 10.02 -7.23
N PRO A 94 1.58 11.16 -6.53
CA PRO A 94 2.00 11.24 -5.13
C PRO A 94 1.28 10.22 -4.25
N PRO A 95 1.88 9.80 -3.12
CA PRO A 95 1.27 8.82 -2.23
C PRO A 95 -0.05 9.33 -1.65
N ASN A 96 -1.02 8.44 -1.45
CA ASN A 96 -2.29 8.80 -0.84
C ASN A 96 -2.09 9.33 0.58
N THR A 97 -2.70 10.49 0.86
CA THR A 97 -2.63 11.18 2.17
C THR A 97 -3.91 11.06 2.98
N PHE A 98 -4.98 10.44 2.44
CA PHE A 98 -6.30 10.33 3.06
C PHE A 98 -6.54 9.01 3.80
N GLY A 99 -5.46 8.35 4.25
CA GLY A 99 -5.53 7.20 5.13
C GLY A 99 -5.60 5.82 4.45
N ALA A 100 -5.55 5.75 3.13
CA ALA A 100 -5.34 4.48 2.44
C ALA A 100 -3.87 4.03 2.59
N GLN A 101 -3.66 2.72 2.68
CA GLN A 101 -2.31 2.17 2.62
C GLN A 101 -1.75 2.39 1.22
N VAL A 102 -0.60 3.08 1.13
CA VAL A 102 0.00 3.47 -0.16
C VAL A 102 0.51 2.27 -0.94
N LEU A 103 1.11 1.28 -0.26
CA LEU A 103 1.78 0.17 -0.90
C LEU A 103 1.25 -1.18 -0.41
N HIS A 104 0.82 -2.03 -1.33
CA HIS A 104 0.45 -3.41 -1.09
C HIS A 104 1.34 -4.36 -1.88
N PHE A 105 1.55 -5.56 -1.34
CA PHE A 105 2.48 -6.55 -1.86
C PHE A 105 1.77 -7.84 -2.22
N SER A 106 2.18 -8.44 -3.34
CA SER A 106 1.68 -9.75 -3.74
C SER A 106 2.23 -10.85 -2.83
N PRO A 107 1.38 -11.80 -2.40
CA PRO A 107 1.83 -12.97 -1.67
C PRO A 107 2.57 -14.00 -2.54
N GLU A 108 2.42 -13.94 -3.86
CA GLU A 108 2.96 -14.93 -4.78
C GLU A 108 4.20 -14.46 -5.53
N ASN A 109 4.31 -13.15 -5.78
CA ASN A 109 5.45 -12.61 -6.49
C ASN A 109 5.93 -11.33 -5.83
N SER A 110 7.14 -11.35 -5.31
CA SER A 110 7.72 -10.26 -4.53
C SER A 110 8.03 -8.99 -5.32
N ASP A 111 8.02 -9.04 -6.66
CA ASP A 111 8.17 -7.87 -7.51
C ASP A 111 6.84 -7.17 -7.83
N TRP A 112 5.73 -7.81 -7.47
CA TRP A 112 4.41 -7.28 -7.75
C TRP A 112 3.91 -6.41 -6.60
N ILE A 113 3.61 -5.16 -6.93
CA ILE A 113 3.18 -4.16 -5.97
C ILE A 113 1.96 -3.40 -6.50
N ILE A 114 1.09 -2.97 -5.59
CA ILE A 114 0.02 -2.01 -5.87
C ILE A 114 0.38 -0.71 -5.15
N TRP A 115 0.31 0.38 -5.87
CA TRP A 115 0.46 1.73 -5.37
C TRP A 115 -0.89 2.43 -5.35
N THR A 116 -1.24 3.04 -4.23
CA THR A 116 -2.40 3.94 -4.13
C THR A 116 -1.90 5.37 -3.92
N GLY A 117 -2.19 6.21 -4.88
CA GLY A 117 -1.76 7.61 -4.88
C GLY A 117 -2.91 8.57 -5.14
N ASP A 118 -2.63 9.86 -4.97
CA ASP A 118 -3.58 10.96 -5.12
C ASP A 118 -3.45 11.59 -6.50
N GLU A 119 -4.54 11.59 -7.27
CA GLU A 119 -4.61 12.22 -8.58
C GLU A 119 -5.42 13.52 -8.52
N GLY A 120 -4.95 14.54 -9.23
CA GLY A 120 -5.66 15.82 -9.36
C GLY A 120 -5.71 16.67 -8.10
N CYS A 121 -4.92 16.37 -7.06
CA CYS A 121 -5.01 17.04 -5.75
C CYS A 121 -4.27 18.38 -5.66
N GLY A 122 -3.46 18.74 -6.66
CA GLY A 122 -2.70 20.00 -6.69
C GLY A 122 -3.47 21.24 -7.12
N GLY A 123 -4.68 21.10 -7.67
CA GLY A 123 -5.44 22.19 -8.32
C GLY A 123 -6.78 22.56 -7.66
N GLY A 124 -7.06 22.05 -6.46
CA GLY A 124 -8.33 22.27 -5.75
C GLY A 124 -9.11 20.97 -5.53
N ALA A 125 -9.96 20.96 -4.50
CA ALA A 125 -10.62 19.75 -3.97
C ALA A 125 -11.59 19.05 -4.97
N ASN A 126 -11.99 19.72 -6.04
CA ASN A 126 -13.05 19.22 -6.91
C ASN A 126 -12.65 18.05 -7.84
N ASN A 127 -11.35 17.82 -8.05
CA ASN A 127 -10.86 16.73 -8.92
C ASN A 127 -9.94 15.77 -8.18
N CYS A 128 -9.68 15.97 -6.90
CA CYS A 128 -8.81 15.13 -6.10
C CYS A 128 -9.49 13.78 -5.82
N HIS A 129 -8.82 12.71 -6.18
CA HIS A 129 -9.27 11.36 -5.90
C HIS A 129 -8.07 10.40 -5.83
N ALA A 130 -8.27 9.26 -5.19
CA ALA A 130 -7.25 8.24 -5.16
C ALA A 130 -7.33 7.30 -6.36
N GLU A 131 -6.18 6.91 -6.87
CA GLU A 131 -6.02 5.91 -7.92
C GLU A 131 -5.12 4.77 -7.46
N ALA A 132 -5.48 3.55 -7.82
CA ALA A 132 -4.65 2.38 -7.62
C ALA A 132 -3.97 1.97 -8.93
N HIS A 133 -2.67 1.76 -8.86
CA HIS A 133 -1.83 1.32 -9.96
C HIS A 133 -1.10 0.03 -9.60
N PHE A 134 -0.94 -0.85 -10.56
CA PHE A 134 -0.25 -2.11 -10.41
C PHE A 134 1.07 -2.11 -11.18
N SER A 135 2.10 -2.64 -10.54
CA SER A 135 3.40 -2.91 -11.16
C SER A 135 3.83 -4.35 -10.92
N ARG A 136 4.54 -4.93 -11.87
CA ARG A 136 5.11 -6.29 -11.82
C ARG A 136 6.62 -6.33 -11.71
N ASP A 137 7.22 -5.18 -11.70
CA ASP A 137 8.66 -5.01 -11.81
C ASP A 137 9.19 -3.95 -10.84
N ASN A 138 8.63 -3.95 -9.61
CA ASN A 138 8.99 -3.01 -8.53
C ASN A 138 8.86 -1.53 -8.96
N GLY A 139 7.82 -1.19 -9.74
CA GLY A 139 7.52 0.18 -10.10
C GLY A 139 8.22 0.71 -11.34
N ARG A 140 8.85 -0.14 -12.14
CA ARG A 140 9.43 0.28 -13.44
C ARG A 140 8.35 0.59 -14.47
N LYS A 141 7.25 -0.17 -14.43
CA LYS A 141 6.08 0.05 -15.28
C LYS A 141 4.81 -0.05 -14.46
N TRP A 142 3.85 0.82 -14.76
CA TRP A 142 2.60 0.89 -14.04
C TRP A 142 1.39 0.72 -14.97
N THR A 143 0.37 0.10 -14.45
CA THR A 143 -0.93 -0.05 -15.09
C THR A 143 -1.99 0.42 -14.13
N LEU A 144 -2.85 1.35 -14.56
CA LEU A 144 -4.00 1.80 -13.77
C LEU A 144 -4.95 0.63 -13.52
N LEU A 145 -5.24 0.37 -12.25
CA LEU A 145 -6.22 -0.64 -11.84
C LEU A 145 -7.62 -0.05 -11.73
N GLU A 146 -7.72 1.04 -10.97
CA GLU A 146 -9.00 1.65 -10.62
C GLU A 146 -8.80 3.10 -10.20
N SER A 147 -9.76 3.96 -10.57
CA SER A 147 -9.91 5.33 -10.06
C SER A 147 -10.97 5.39 -8.96
N TYR A 148 -10.93 6.45 -8.16
CA TYR A 148 -11.86 6.65 -7.04
C TYR A 148 -11.82 5.50 -6.03
N VAL A 149 -10.63 4.99 -5.74
CA VAL A 149 -10.44 3.88 -4.80
C VAL A 149 -10.32 4.36 -3.37
N ARG A 150 -10.79 3.53 -2.46
CA ARG A 150 -10.44 3.59 -1.06
C ARG A 150 -9.27 2.66 -0.74
N ASN A 151 -9.30 1.46 -1.30
CA ASN A 151 -8.27 0.46 -1.09
C ASN A 151 -8.28 -0.58 -2.20
N CYS A 152 -7.10 -1.06 -2.59
CA CYS A 152 -6.92 -2.25 -3.43
C CYS A 152 -5.86 -3.15 -2.81
N ALA A 153 -6.14 -4.44 -2.72
CA ALA A 153 -5.20 -5.42 -2.16
C ALA A 153 -5.38 -6.79 -2.82
N TRP A 154 -4.38 -7.67 -2.70
CA TRP A 154 -4.54 -9.06 -3.14
C TRP A 154 -5.48 -9.83 -2.22
N ALA A 155 -6.23 -10.75 -2.81
CA ALA A 155 -7.21 -11.58 -2.10
C ALA A 155 -6.59 -12.50 -1.04
N ARG A 156 -5.34 -12.90 -1.22
CA ARG A 156 -4.49 -13.63 -0.26
C ARG A 156 -4.93 -15.03 0.14
N ASP A 157 -6.13 -15.47 -0.19
CA ASP A 157 -6.69 -16.64 0.47
C ASP A 157 -7.25 -17.69 -0.47
N LYS A 158 -6.62 -18.85 -0.41
CA LYS A 158 -7.06 -20.04 -1.15
C LYS A 158 -8.40 -20.61 -0.63
N SER A 159 -8.76 -20.33 0.62
CA SER A 159 -9.99 -20.86 1.24
C SER A 159 -11.27 -20.16 0.76
N LEU A 160 -11.16 -18.93 0.25
CA LEU A 160 -12.28 -18.19 -0.33
C LEU A 160 -12.64 -18.63 -1.76
N LEU A 161 -12.01 -19.67 -2.28
CA LEU A 161 -12.12 -20.06 -3.70
C LEU A 161 -11.74 -18.93 -4.67
N VAL A 162 -11.00 -17.95 -4.18
CA VAL A 162 -10.50 -16.81 -4.93
C VAL A 162 -9.03 -17.03 -5.19
N ASP A 163 -8.61 -16.88 -6.43
CA ASP A 163 -7.20 -16.95 -6.80
C ASP A 163 -6.40 -15.92 -5.99
N PRO A 164 -5.35 -16.32 -5.23
CA PRO A 164 -4.54 -15.40 -4.45
C PRO A 164 -3.89 -14.28 -5.28
N SER A 165 -3.77 -14.47 -6.58
CA SER A 165 -3.28 -13.45 -7.51
C SER A 165 -4.34 -12.41 -7.89
N GLN A 166 -5.60 -12.60 -7.51
CA GLN A 166 -6.65 -11.62 -7.78
C GLN A 166 -6.53 -10.40 -6.87
N ILE A 167 -6.91 -9.25 -7.42
CA ILE A 167 -6.92 -7.97 -6.74
C ILE A 167 -8.37 -7.60 -6.42
N LEU A 168 -8.61 -7.29 -5.16
CA LEU A 168 -9.88 -6.79 -4.65
C LEU A 168 -9.76 -5.29 -4.44
N CYS A 169 -10.68 -4.52 -5.02
CA CYS A 169 -10.74 -3.07 -4.83
C CYS A 169 -12.07 -2.66 -4.19
N GLU A 170 -11.98 -1.81 -3.18
CA GLU A 170 -13.09 -0.99 -2.69
C GLU A 170 -12.98 0.36 -3.39
N SER A 171 -14.02 0.72 -4.17
CA SER A 171 -14.02 1.96 -4.91
C SER A 171 -15.36 2.69 -4.81
N TYR A 172 -15.32 4.00 -5.06
CA TYR A 172 -16.52 4.81 -5.23
C TYR A 172 -17.00 4.71 -6.68
N ARG A 173 -18.30 4.86 -6.91
CA ARG A 173 -18.85 4.81 -8.27
C ARG A 173 -18.44 6.03 -9.09
N ASP A 174 -18.30 7.16 -8.42
CA ASP A 174 -17.93 8.42 -9.03
C ASP A 174 -17.19 9.34 -8.03
N LYS A 175 -16.75 10.49 -8.51
CA LYS A 175 -16.05 11.50 -7.72
C LYS A 175 -16.83 12.09 -6.55
N SER A 176 -18.16 11.93 -6.52
CA SER A 176 -18.99 12.42 -5.42
C SER A 176 -18.88 11.55 -4.18
N GLY A 177 -18.38 10.33 -4.31
CA GLY A 177 -18.32 9.35 -3.24
C GLY A 177 -19.70 8.88 -2.75
N SER A 178 -20.75 9.17 -3.53
CA SER A 178 -22.14 8.90 -3.16
C SER A 178 -22.47 7.42 -3.10
N GLN A 179 -21.73 6.60 -3.84
CA GLN A 179 -21.91 5.15 -3.85
C GLN A 179 -20.56 4.46 -3.85
N ARG A 180 -20.36 3.59 -2.89
CA ARG A 180 -19.25 2.65 -2.82
C ARG A 180 -19.69 1.30 -3.35
N PHE A 181 -18.77 0.57 -3.92
CA PHE A 181 -18.98 -0.82 -4.23
C PHE A 181 -17.67 -1.58 -4.14
N PHE A 182 -17.78 -2.85 -3.79
CA PHE A 182 -16.69 -3.78 -3.75
C PHE A 182 -16.58 -4.49 -5.09
N GLN A 183 -15.40 -4.53 -5.67
CA GLN A 183 -15.14 -5.19 -6.94
C GLN A 183 -14.03 -6.21 -6.80
N MET A 184 -14.15 -7.28 -7.52
CA MET A 184 -13.09 -8.24 -7.74
C MET A 184 -12.54 -8.05 -9.15
N GLY A 185 -11.24 -7.76 -9.22
CA GLY A 185 -10.53 -7.66 -10.49
C GLY A 185 -10.17 -9.04 -11.06
N SER A 186 -9.87 -9.08 -12.33
CA SER A 186 -9.31 -10.25 -12.97
C SER A 186 -7.91 -10.57 -12.45
N ASN A 187 -7.47 -11.82 -12.67
CA ASN A 187 -6.11 -12.22 -12.36
C ASN A 187 -5.08 -11.24 -12.96
N PRO A 188 -4.16 -10.68 -12.19
CA PRO A 188 -3.14 -9.76 -12.66
C PRO A 188 -2.30 -10.26 -13.84
N LEU A 189 -2.15 -11.58 -14.00
CA LEU A 189 -1.48 -12.16 -15.15
C LEU A 189 -2.18 -11.84 -16.48
N GLN A 190 -3.48 -11.63 -16.47
CA GLN A 190 -4.27 -11.27 -17.67
C GLN A 190 -4.19 -9.78 -18.00
N LEU A 191 -3.71 -8.95 -17.07
CA LEU A 191 -3.61 -7.50 -17.25
C LEU A 191 -2.53 -7.06 -18.23
N ILE A 192 -1.59 -7.92 -18.58
CA ILE A 192 -0.45 -7.52 -19.42
C ILE A 192 -0.80 -7.48 -20.90
N GLY A 193 -1.82 -8.16 -21.31
CA GLY A 193 -2.19 -8.32 -22.72
C GLY A 193 -3.10 -7.24 -23.31
N GLY A 194 -3.58 -6.25 -22.57
CA GLY A 194 -4.46 -5.27 -23.17
C GLY A 194 -5.39 -4.48 -22.27
N SER A 195 -6.00 -3.50 -22.86
CA SER A 195 -7.01 -2.55 -22.39
C SER A 195 -8.28 -3.16 -21.76
N ASN A 196 -8.32 -4.46 -21.52
CA ASN A 196 -9.53 -5.20 -21.16
C ASN A 196 -9.61 -5.63 -19.69
N PHE A 197 -8.75 -5.12 -18.83
CA PHE A 197 -8.80 -5.44 -17.40
C PHE A 197 -10.18 -5.17 -16.80
N TYR A 198 -10.76 -4.05 -17.18
CA TYR A 198 -12.05 -3.61 -16.65
C TYR A 198 -13.26 -4.35 -17.22
N THR A 199 -13.15 -5.03 -18.33
CA THR A 199 -14.27 -5.82 -18.91
C THR A 199 -14.59 -7.07 -18.11
N ASN A 200 -13.65 -7.57 -17.32
CA ASN A 200 -13.81 -8.76 -16.49
C ASN A 200 -14.13 -8.44 -15.03
N LYS A 201 -14.31 -7.16 -14.68
CA LYS A 201 -14.76 -6.79 -13.34
C LYS A 201 -16.22 -7.18 -13.17
N PHE A 202 -16.54 -7.69 -12.02
CA PHE A 202 -17.93 -7.84 -11.61
C PHE A 202 -18.10 -7.27 -10.21
N LYS A 203 -19.23 -6.64 -10.01
CA LYS A 203 -19.63 -6.12 -8.73
C LYS A 203 -20.14 -7.27 -7.87
N ILE A 204 -19.60 -7.39 -6.65
CA ILE A 204 -19.97 -8.44 -5.71
C ILE A 204 -20.96 -7.89 -4.68
N PHE A 205 -20.71 -6.68 -4.20
CA PHE A 205 -21.50 -6.02 -3.17
C PHE A 205 -21.81 -4.57 -3.54
N ASP A 206 -22.93 -4.07 -3.03
CA ASP A 206 -23.33 -2.67 -3.13
C ASP A 206 -23.20 -1.95 -1.80
N ASP A 207 -23.09 -0.63 -1.85
CA ASP A 207 -23.12 0.25 -0.67
C ASP A 207 -22.18 -0.23 0.47
N VAL A 208 -20.99 -0.71 0.08
CA VAL A 208 -19.97 -1.18 1.03
C VAL A 208 -19.38 0.01 1.77
N VAL A 209 -19.41 -0.04 3.09
CA VAL A 209 -18.77 0.97 3.97
C VAL A 209 -17.36 0.60 4.36
N GLY A 210 -16.98 -0.65 4.19
CA GLY A 210 -15.63 -1.13 4.41
C GLY A 210 -15.55 -2.64 4.30
N PHE A 211 -14.33 -3.12 4.15
CA PHE A 211 -14.04 -4.54 4.25
C PHE A 211 -12.74 -4.75 5.03
N THR A 212 -12.63 -5.90 5.62
CA THR A 212 -11.40 -6.37 6.25
C THR A 212 -11.25 -7.86 6.05
N LYS A 213 -10.01 -8.32 6.04
CA LYS A 213 -9.71 -9.73 5.99
C LYS A 213 -9.25 -10.21 7.36
N PHE A 214 -9.86 -11.25 7.85
CA PHE A 214 -9.48 -11.89 9.10
C PHE A 214 -9.28 -13.40 8.86
N SER A 215 -8.03 -13.85 8.95
CA SER A 215 -7.66 -15.24 8.64
C SER A 215 -8.14 -15.64 7.23
N GLU A 216 -9.01 -16.60 7.14
CA GLU A 216 -9.62 -17.13 5.92
C GLU A 216 -10.94 -16.45 5.54
N TYR A 217 -11.39 -15.47 6.33
CA TYR A 217 -12.66 -14.79 6.12
C TYR A 217 -12.46 -13.39 5.53
N LEU A 218 -13.28 -13.05 4.53
CA LEU A 218 -13.49 -11.69 4.06
C LEU A 218 -14.76 -11.15 4.72
N ILE A 219 -14.61 -10.11 5.55
CA ILE A 219 -15.73 -9.45 6.22
C ILE A 219 -16.04 -8.18 5.43
N VAL A 220 -17.26 -8.08 4.92
CA VAL A 220 -17.76 -6.91 4.19
C VAL A 220 -18.91 -6.29 4.99
N ALA A 221 -18.82 -4.99 5.21
CA ALA A 221 -19.88 -4.20 5.82
C ALA A 221 -20.65 -3.45 4.74
N GLU A 222 -21.94 -3.72 4.63
CA GLU A 222 -22.86 -3.04 3.70
C GLU A 222 -23.84 -2.16 4.47
N VAL A 223 -24.21 -1.00 3.89
CA VAL A 223 -25.32 -0.18 4.38
C VAL A 223 -26.60 -0.64 3.70
N LYS A 224 -27.48 -1.28 4.45
CA LYS A 224 -28.85 -1.53 3.99
C LYS A 224 -29.69 -0.28 4.19
N LYS A 225 -30.33 0.25 3.13
CA LYS A 225 -31.36 1.27 3.25
C LYS A 225 -32.51 0.71 4.04
N ILE A 226 -32.67 1.12 5.29
CA ILE A 226 -33.90 0.88 6.06
C ILE A 226 -34.88 1.91 5.54
N MET A 227 -35.86 1.50 4.74
CA MET A 227 -37.03 2.33 4.45
C MET A 227 -37.88 2.36 5.72
N PHE A 228 -37.86 3.48 6.41
CA PHE A 228 -38.88 3.78 7.41
C PHE A 228 -40.18 4.08 6.63
N VAL A 229 -41.07 3.14 6.57
CA VAL A 229 -42.46 3.40 6.19
C VAL A 229 -43.07 4.11 7.40
N CYS A 230 -43.20 5.42 7.32
CA CYS A 230 -43.97 6.18 8.27
C CYS A 230 -45.43 5.97 7.93
N ASP A 231 -46.12 5.05 8.57
CA ASP A 231 -47.59 4.99 8.59
C ASP A 231 -48.08 6.20 9.38
N CYS A 232 -48.18 7.32 8.71
CA CYS A 232 -48.93 8.47 9.20
C CYS A 232 -50.41 8.12 9.11
N VAL A 233 -50.97 7.52 10.14
CA VAL A 233 -52.43 7.44 10.31
C VAL A 233 -52.94 8.85 10.65
N SER A 234 -53.70 9.40 9.75
CA SER A 234 -54.45 10.65 9.91
C SER A 234 -55.65 10.47 10.83
#